data_cccc7101abac40c2cc6eda4d149be330
#
_entry.id   cccc7101abac40c2cc6eda4d149be330
#
_cell.length_a   1.000
_cell.length_b   1.000
_cell.length_c   1.000
_cell.angle_alpha   90.00
_cell.angle_beta   90.00
_cell.angle_gamma   90.00
#
_symmetry.space_group_name_H-M   'P 1'
#
loop_
_entity.id
_entity.type
_entity.pdbx_description
1 polymer ?
#
loop_
_entity_poly.entity_id
_entity_poly.type
_entity_poly.pdbx_seq_one_letter_code
_entity_poly.pdbx_strand_id
1 'polypeptide(L)'
;YSQTFKEDHLLPMASAIWSTADSDILAYPSGAFLRFFENHGLLRLHDRPQWRTVAGGSKQYVCLLLKDSQIKTYKECHITEVRREANAAYCHDNRGNVYEFDEIVMATHADEALALLKDPTSLERKVLSFFKYSNNVACLHTDAALMPHSKKAWASWNYMRGHKLEAPSGVCITYWMNNLQHLPTTKDIFVTLNPETPPKSSHTYGEYSYKHPIFNTQTDSAQSLSISLQGSHRTWYCGSYLGHGFHED
;
A
#
# COMPACT_ATOMS: atom_id res chain seq x y z
N TYR A 1 11.72 -24.94 -12.33
CA TYR A 1 11.98 -23.63 -12.95
C TYR A 1 13.46 -23.31 -12.82
N SER A 2 14.03 -22.58 -13.81
CA SER A 2 15.44 -22.17 -13.75
C SER A 2 15.68 -21.09 -12.69
N GLN A 3 16.92 -20.98 -12.20
CA GLN A 3 17.31 -19.91 -11.28
C GLN A 3 17.12 -18.54 -11.94
N THR A 4 17.46 -18.41 -13.21
CA THR A 4 17.25 -17.20 -14.04
C THR A 4 15.77 -16.78 -14.05
N PHE A 5 14.83 -17.70 -14.26
CA PHE A 5 13.41 -17.37 -14.23
C PHE A 5 12.96 -16.83 -12.85
N LYS A 6 13.48 -17.44 -11.78
CA LYS A 6 13.20 -16.99 -10.42
C LYS A 6 13.74 -15.57 -10.17
N GLU A 7 15.02 -15.34 -10.50
CA GLU A 7 15.74 -14.11 -10.15
C GLU A 7 15.43 -12.94 -11.08
N ASP A 8 15.24 -13.22 -12.38
CA ASP A 8 15.09 -12.17 -13.39
C ASP A 8 13.61 -11.90 -13.77
N HIS A 9 12.68 -12.73 -13.32
CA HIS A 9 11.27 -12.55 -13.65
C HIS A 9 10.35 -12.62 -12.44
N LEU A 10 10.35 -13.74 -11.70
CA LEU A 10 9.35 -14.00 -10.66
C LEU A 10 9.54 -13.08 -9.46
N LEU A 11 10.74 -12.99 -8.90
CA LEU A 11 11.02 -12.15 -7.75
C LEU A 11 10.86 -10.65 -8.09
N PRO A 12 11.46 -10.12 -9.18
CA PRO A 12 11.24 -8.73 -9.57
C PRO A 12 9.77 -8.36 -9.75
N MET A 13 8.99 -9.24 -10.38
CA MET A 13 7.55 -9.00 -10.57
C MET A 13 6.81 -8.95 -9.24
N ALA A 14 7.07 -9.89 -8.35
CA ALA A 14 6.44 -9.92 -7.03
C ALA A 14 6.87 -8.72 -6.18
N SER A 15 8.17 -8.41 -6.16
CA SER A 15 8.72 -7.25 -5.47
C SER A 15 8.12 -5.94 -5.98
N ALA A 16 7.86 -5.84 -7.29
CA ALA A 16 7.20 -4.71 -7.91
C ALA A 16 5.73 -4.57 -7.45
N ILE A 17 5.02 -5.68 -7.32
CA ILE A 17 3.59 -5.69 -6.92
C ILE A 17 3.43 -5.24 -5.47
N TRP A 18 4.22 -5.79 -4.54
CA TRP A 18 4.09 -5.52 -3.11
C TRP A 18 5.06 -4.47 -2.56
N SER A 19 5.89 -3.85 -3.41
CA SER A 19 6.91 -2.87 -2.98
C SER A 19 7.79 -3.40 -1.84
N THR A 20 8.15 -4.67 -1.93
CA THR A 20 8.81 -5.44 -0.88
C THR A 20 10.12 -6.02 -1.42
N ALA A 21 11.16 -6.07 -0.60
CA ALA A 21 12.46 -6.63 -1.00
C ALA A 21 12.35 -8.11 -1.39
N ASP A 22 13.21 -8.56 -2.33
CA ASP A 22 13.22 -9.95 -2.82
C ASP A 22 13.36 -10.98 -1.68
N SER A 23 14.11 -10.64 -0.62
CA SER A 23 14.27 -11.49 0.57
C SER A 23 12.96 -11.70 1.31
N ASP A 24 12.15 -10.66 1.42
CA ASP A 24 10.86 -10.71 2.14
C ASP A 24 9.78 -11.40 1.28
N ILE A 25 9.85 -11.23 -0.05
CA ILE A 25 8.99 -11.97 -0.99
C ILE A 25 9.16 -13.48 -0.87
N LEU A 26 10.35 -13.98 -0.56
CA LEU A 26 10.57 -15.40 -0.34
C LEU A 26 9.82 -15.96 0.90
N ALA A 27 9.47 -15.10 1.86
CA ALA A 27 8.65 -15.44 3.01
C ALA A 27 7.14 -15.24 2.80
N TYR A 28 6.73 -14.74 1.63
CA TYR A 28 5.33 -14.49 1.29
C TYR A 28 4.53 -15.81 1.22
N PRO A 29 3.31 -15.89 1.77
CA PRO A 29 2.49 -17.10 1.71
C PRO A 29 2.20 -17.51 0.27
N SER A 30 2.68 -18.69 -0.15
CA SER A 30 2.56 -19.16 -1.54
C SER A 30 1.10 -19.29 -2.02
N GLY A 31 0.20 -19.69 -1.13
CA GLY A 31 -1.24 -19.76 -1.43
C GLY A 31 -1.86 -18.40 -1.73
N ALA A 32 -1.53 -17.37 -0.95
CA ALA A 32 -1.99 -16.00 -1.18
C ALA A 32 -1.38 -15.44 -2.48
N PHE A 33 -0.10 -15.69 -2.72
CA PHE A 33 0.60 -15.33 -3.94
C PHE A 33 -0.09 -15.90 -5.20
N LEU A 34 -0.36 -17.21 -5.20
CA LEU A 34 -1.00 -17.87 -6.34
C LEU A 34 -2.43 -17.37 -6.57
N ARG A 35 -3.22 -17.19 -5.51
CA ARG A 35 -4.58 -16.61 -5.61
C ARG A 35 -4.55 -15.21 -6.21
N PHE A 36 -3.64 -14.37 -5.77
CA PHE A 36 -3.48 -13.02 -6.33
C PHE A 36 -3.16 -13.08 -7.82
N PHE A 37 -2.18 -13.89 -8.23
CA PHE A 37 -1.80 -14.05 -9.63
C PHE A 37 -2.94 -14.59 -10.49
N GLU A 38 -3.73 -15.54 -9.97
CA GLU A 38 -4.88 -16.09 -10.65
C GLU A 38 -6.00 -15.05 -10.83
N ASN A 39 -6.36 -14.35 -9.74
CA ASN A 39 -7.40 -13.33 -9.76
C ASN A 39 -7.11 -12.18 -10.73
N HIS A 40 -5.83 -11.81 -10.86
CA HIS A 40 -5.38 -10.75 -11.78
C HIS A 40 -5.04 -11.24 -13.18
N GLY A 41 -5.27 -12.54 -13.48
CA GLY A 41 -4.99 -13.14 -14.80
C GLY A 41 -3.50 -13.16 -15.16
N LEU A 42 -2.60 -13.03 -14.17
CA LEU A 42 -1.15 -13.00 -14.40
C LEU A 42 -0.58 -14.38 -14.78
N LEU A 43 -1.31 -15.45 -14.50
CA LEU A 43 -0.97 -16.83 -14.91
C LEU A 43 -1.47 -17.17 -16.31
N ARG A 44 -2.23 -16.29 -16.98
CA ARG A 44 -2.81 -16.54 -18.30
C ARG A 44 -1.88 -16.03 -19.39
N LEU A 45 -1.71 -16.81 -20.46
CA LEU A 45 -1.02 -16.39 -21.68
C LEU A 45 -1.98 -15.70 -22.65
N HIS A 46 -3.24 -16.14 -22.67
CA HIS A 46 -4.31 -15.63 -23.52
C HIS A 46 -5.48 -15.16 -22.64
N ASP A 47 -6.39 -14.39 -23.21
CA ASP A 47 -7.61 -13.88 -22.55
C ASP A 47 -7.32 -13.18 -21.21
N ARG A 48 -6.26 -12.40 -21.18
CA ARG A 48 -5.92 -11.58 -20.00
C ARG A 48 -6.97 -10.49 -19.79
N PRO A 49 -7.35 -10.18 -18.54
CA PRO A 49 -8.24 -9.08 -18.27
C PRO A 49 -7.64 -7.77 -18.79
N GLN A 50 -8.47 -6.95 -19.43
CA GLN A 50 -8.07 -5.62 -19.85
C GLN A 50 -7.95 -4.72 -18.62
N TRP A 51 -6.75 -4.24 -18.35
CA TRP A 51 -6.52 -3.28 -17.28
C TRP A 51 -7.20 -1.94 -17.57
N ARG A 52 -7.75 -1.35 -16.55
CA ARG A 52 -8.47 -0.07 -16.63
C ARG A 52 -7.99 0.83 -15.50
N THR A 53 -8.16 2.14 -15.67
CA THR A 53 -7.94 3.14 -14.64
C THR A 53 -9.15 4.06 -14.54
N VAL A 54 -9.30 4.72 -13.41
CA VAL A 54 -10.38 5.69 -13.22
C VAL A 54 -10.07 6.96 -14.02
N ALA A 55 -10.96 7.33 -14.93
CA ALA A 55 -10.82 8.56 -15.69
C ALA A 55 -10.76 9.77 -14.74
N GLY A 56 -9.71 10.58 -14.84
CA GLY A 56 -9.45 11.71 -13.94
C GLY A 56 -8.81 11.33 -12.61
N GLY A 57 -8.38 10.06 -12.45
CA GLY A 57 -7.66 9.54 -11.29
C GLY A 57 -8.56 9.10 -10.14
N SER A 58 -7.97 8.43 -9.15
CA SER A 58 -8.67 7.84 -7.98
C SER A 58 -9.48 8.87 -7.18
N LYS A 59 -9.09 10.13 -7.20
CA LYS A 59 -9.84 11.24 -6.59
C LYS A 59 -11.32 11.26 -7.00
N GLN A 60 -11.64 10.84 -8.22
CA GLN A 60 -13.01 10.87 -8.73
C GLN A 60 -13.93 9.92 -7.96
N TYR A 61 -13.53 8.67 -7.78
CA TYR A 61 -14.38 7.73 -7.02
C TYR A 61 -14.45 8.09 -5.53
N VAL A 62 -13.37 8.61 -4.94
CA VAL A 62 -13.40 9.10 -3.55
C VAL A 62 -14.42 10.23 -3.38
N CYS A 63 -14.42 11.21 -4.32
CA CYS A 63 -15.40 12.29 -4.31
C CYS A 63 -16.84 11.78 -4.45
N LEU A 64 -17.07 10.76 -5.31
CA LEU A 64 -18.40 10.17 -5.49
C LEU A 64 -18.86 9.43 -4.23
N LEU A 65 -18.01 8.62 -3.62
CA LEU A 65 -18.31 7.93 -2.37
C LEU A 65 -18.69 8.90 -1.25
N LEU A 66 -17.94 10.00 -1.10
CA LEU A 66 -18.23 11.01 -0.08
C LEU A 66 -19.51 11.82 -0.38
N LYS A 67 -19.83 12.00 -1.66
CA LYS A 67 -21.05 12.74 -2.07
C LYS A 67 -22.34 11.93 -1.82
N ASP A 68 -22.28 10.63 -2.13
CA ASP A 68 -23.45 9.74 -2.04
C ASP A 68 -23.68 9.23 -0.61
N SER A 69 -22.62 9.21 0.22
CA SER A 69 -22.74 8.89 1.63
C SER A 69 -23.13 10.14 2.43
N GLN A 70 -24.04 10.00 3.37
CA GLN A 70 -24.35 11.06 4.35
C GLN A 70 -23.27 11.17 5.43
N ILE A 71 -22.02 10.81 5.09
CA ILE A 71 -20.90 10.78 6.01
C ILE A 71 -20.38 12.20 6.24
N LYS A 72 -20.36 12.61 7.49
CA LYS A 72 -19.72 13.86 7.90
C LYS A 72 -18.20 13.67 7.91
N THR A 73 -17.51 14.44 7.09
CA THR A 73 -16.04 14.35 6.95
C THR A 73 -15.36 15.51 7.66
N TYR A 74 -14.40 15.19 8.53
CA TYR A 74 -13.52 16.15 9.18
C TYR A 74 -12.13 16.05 8.57
N LYS A 75 -11.72 17.07 7.81
CA LYS A 75 -10.36 17.18 7.26
C LYS A 75 -9.44 17.87 8.26
N GLU A 76 -8.13 17.61 8.14
CA GLU A 76 -7.12 18.19 9.02
C GLU A 76 -7.39 17.92 10.51
N CYS A 77 -8.08 16.82 10.79
CA CYS A 77 -8.39 16.34 12.12
C CYS A 77 -7.49 15.11 12.39
N HIS A 78 -6.42 15.30 13.13
CA HIS A 78 -5.49 14.24 13.46
C HIS A 78 -5.87 13.64 14.81
N ILE A 79 -6.36 12.39 14.78
CA ILE A 79 -6.69 11.64 16.00
C ILE A 79 -5.39 11.19 16.65
N THR A 80 -5.25 11.43 17.95
CA THR A 80 -4.06 11.13 18.75
C THR A 80 -4.28 10.01 19.77
N GLU A 81 -5.53 9.79 20.18
CA GLU A 81 -5.89 8.74 21.14
C GLU A 81 -7.31 8.23 20.88
N VAL A 82 -7.51 6.94 21.07
CA VAL A 82 -8.81 6.27 21.13
C VAL A 82 -8.95 5.64 22.50
N ARG A 83 -10.01 5.99 23.24
CA ARG A 83 -10.36 5.41 24.54
C ARG A 83 -11.73 4.77 24.44
N ARG A 84 -11.88 3.61 25.07
CA ARG A 84 -13.12 2.83 25.01
C ARG A 84 -13.64 2.60 26.41
N GLU A 85 -14.95 2.76 26.58
CA GLU A 85 -15.67 2.51 27.83
C GLU A 85 -16.81 1.54 27.60
N ALA A 86 -17.49 1.14 28.64
CA ALA A 86 -18.58 0.16 28.54
C ALA A 86 -19.71 0.61 27.60
N ASN A 87 -20.02 1.92 27.59
CA ASN A 87 -21.19 2.46 26.87
C ASN A 87 -20.83 3.36 25.70
N ALA A 88 -19.56 3.77 25.53
CA ALA A 88 -19.14 4.69 24.50
C ALA A 88 -17.66 4.50 24.15
N ALA A 89 -17.27 5.01 22.99
CA ALA A 89 -15.88 5.13 22.57
C ALA A 89 -15.55 6.59 22.24
N TYR A 90 -14.34 7.03 22.53
CA TYR A 90 -13.92 8.41 22.45
C TYR A 90 -12.70 8.55 21.56
N CYS A 91 -12.75 9.50 20.62
CA CYS A 91 -11.59 9.92 19.82
C CYS A 91 -11.11 11.30 20.32
N HIS A 92 -9.82 11.40 20.60
CA HIS A 92 -9.18 12.66 20.93
C HIS A 92 -8.36 13.15 19.74
N ASP A 93 -8.51 14.42 19.36
CA ASP A 93 -7.73 15.01 18.30
C ASP A 93 -6.54 15.84 18.82
N ASN A 94 -5.65 16.24 17.91
CA ASN A 94 -4.48 17.07 18.21
C ASN A 94 -4.81 18.52 18.61
N ARG A 95 -6.08 18.91 18.58
CA ARG A 95 -6.57 20.24 19.01
C ARG A 95 -7.22 20.19 20.40
N GLY A 96 -7.25 19.01 21.04
CA GLY A 96 -7.86 18.80 22.35
C GLY A 96 -9.36 18.58 22.31
N ASN A 97 -9.97 18.41 21.13
CA ASN A 97 -11.37 18.04 21.03
C ASN A 97 -11.55 16.56 21.35
N VAL A 98 -12.71 16.24 21.95
CA VAL A 98 -13.12 14.88 22.25
C VAL A 98 -14.44 14.60 21.53
N TYR A 99 -14.47 13.52 20.78
CA TYR A 99 -15.65 13.06 20.06
C TYR A 99 -16.12 11.75 20.65
N GLU A 100 -17.40 11.66 20.96
CA GLU A 100 -18.06 10.47 21.51
C GLU A 100 -18.81 9.73 20.42
N PHE A 101 -18.68 8.40 20.38
CA PHE A 101 -19.32 7.50 19.40
C PHE A 101 -19.80 6.23 20.09
N ASP A 102 -20.80 5.59 19.49
CA ASP A 102 -21.24 4.26 19.89
C ASP A 102 -20.19 3.19 19.54
N GLU A 103 -19.58 3.33 18.37
CA GLU A 103 -18.55 2.41 17.84
C GLU A 103 -17.50 3.16 17.01
N ILE A 104 -16.33 2.58 16.87
CA ILE A 104 -15.23 3.14 16.07
C ILE A 104 -14.77 2.10 15.04
N VAL A 105 -14.52 2.56 13.80
CA VAL A 105 -13.86 1.79 12.75
C VAL A 105 -12.44 2.35 12.60
N MET A 106 -11.43 1.54 12.89
CA MET A 106 -10.02 1.86 12.72
C MET A 106 -9.61 1.48 11.30
N ALA A 107 -9.53 2.49 10.41
CA ALA A 107 -9.14 2.33 9.01
C ALA A 107 -7.69 2.82 8.74
N THR A 108 -6.85 2.88 9.77
CA THR A 108 -5.43 3.19 9.70
C THR A 108 -4.61 1.91 9.52
N HIS A 109 -3.28 2.03 9.36
CA HIS A 109 -2.40 0.86 9.46
C HIS A 109 -2.55 0.16 10.82
N ALA A 110 -2.27 -1.14 10.88
CA ALA A 110 -2.43 -1.92 12.11
C ALA A 110 -1.51 -1.44 13.25
N ASP A 111 -0.28 -1.04 12.95
CA ASP A 111 0.67 -0.46 13.91
C ASP A 111 0.17 0.90 14.43
N GLU A 112 -0.42 1.72 13.57
CA GLU A 112 -1.01 3.00 13.95
C GLU A 112 -2.30 2.81 14.75
N ALA A 113 -3.16 1.88 14.34
CA ALA A 113 -4.34 1.50 15.12
C ALA A 113 -3.96 1.10 16.55
N LEU A 114 -2.95 0.23 16.69
CA LEU A 114 -2.46 -0.19 18.00
C LEU A 114 -1.89 0.98 18.83
N ALA A 115 -1.18 1.89 18.19
CA ALA A 115 -0.60 3.05 18.85
C ALA A 115 -1.65 4.07 19.33
N LEU A 116 -2.77 4.19 18.62
CA LEU A 116 -3.87 5.08 18.99
C LEU A 116 -4.68 4.56 20.18
N LEU A 117 -4.74 3.25 20.39
CA LEU A 117 -5.52 2.67 21.47
C LEU A 117 -4.88 2.96 22.84
N LYS A 118 -5.60 3.62 23.73
CA LYS A 118 -5.18 3.88 25.11
C LYS A 118 -5.11 2.61 25.95
N ASP A 119 -6.03 1.71 25.72
CA ASP A 119 -6.36 0.54 26.53
C ASP A 119 -6.41 -0.75 25.69
N PRO A 120 -5.41 -1.03 24.82
CA PRO A 120 -5.47 -2.19 23.96
C PRO A 120 -5.45 -3.50 24.78
N THR A 121 -6.35 -4.41 24.43
CA THR A 121 -6.41 -5.76 25.00
C THR A 121 -5.17 -6.59 24.64
N SER A 122 -4.94 -7.68 25.36
CA SER A 122 -3.85 -8.62 25.04
C SER A 122 -4.00 -9.23 23.64
N LEU A 123 -5.25 -9.45 23.18
CA LEU A 123 -5.53 -9.97 21.85
C LEU A 123 -5.23 -8.92 20.77
N GLU A 124 -5.66 -7.68 20.93
CA GLU A 124 -5.34 -6.58 20.02
C GLU A 124 -3.84 -6.36 19.90
N ARG A 125 -3.12 -6.29 21.03
CA ARG A 125 -1.65 -6.19 21.02
C ARG A 125 -1.02 -7.34 20.23
N LYS A 126 -1.47 -8.56 20.46
CA LYS A 126 -0.96 -9.75 19.76
C LYS A 126 -1.23 -9.65 18.26
N VAL A 127 -2.48 -9.45 17.85
CA VAL A 127 -2.90 -9.51 16.44
C VAL A 127 -2.36 -8.34 15.65
N LEU A 128 -2.56 -7.10 16.13
CA LEU A 128 -2.14 -5.91 15.38
C LEU A 128 -0.62 -5.79 15.26
N SER A 129 0.15 -6.32 16.23
CA SER A 129 1.61 -6.33 16.16
C SER A 129 2.20 -7.31 15.17
N PHE A 130 1.43 -8.27 14.65
CA PHE A 130 1.90 -9.18 13.59
C PHE A 130 2.09 -8.46 12.26
N PHE A 131 1.27 -7.46 11.96
CA PHE A 131 1.35 -6.71 10.71
C PHE A 131 2.54 -5.75 10.76
N LYS A 132 3.49 -5.98 9.89
CA LYS A 132 4.69 -5.16 9.73
C LYS A 132 4.61 -4.32 8.47
N TYR A 133 5.36 -3.24 8.44
CA TYR A 133 5.36 -2.29 7.33
C TYR A 133 6.78 -1.96 6.90
N SER A 134 7.00 -1.87 5.59
CA SER A 134 8.22 -1.32 5.00
C SER A 134 8.04 0.17 4.74
N ASN A 135 9.10 0.94 4.97
CA ASN A 135 9.13 2.35 4.59
C ASN A 135 9.56 2.47 3.14
N ASN A 136 8.83 3.24 2.36
CA ASN A 136 9.10 3.47 0.95
C ASN A 136 9.06 4.97 0.65
N VAL A 137 9.90 5.42 -0.26
CA VAL A 137 9.93 6.80 -0.75
C VAL A 137 9.46 6.82 -2.20
N ALA A 138 8.44 7.60 -2.49
CA ALA A 138 7.93 7.81 -3.84
C ALA A 138 8.27 9.22 -4.32
N CYS A 139 9.04 9.33 -5.41
CA CYS A 139 9.39 10.60 -6.03
C CYS A 139 8.51 10.83 -7.26
N LEU A 140 7.78 11.94 -7.30
CA LEU A 140 7.04 12.40 -8.47
C LEU A 140 7.94 13.34 -9.28
N HIS A 141 8.25 12.99 -10.54
CA HIS A 141 9.25 13.71 -11.32
C HIS A 141 9.04 13.61 -12.84
N THR A 142 9.91 14.30 -13.59
CA THR A 142 10.01 14.24 -15.06
C THR A 142 11.41 13.82 -15.53
N ASP A 143 12.26 13.32 -14.66
CA ASP A 143 13.63 12.92 -15.01
C ASP A 143 13.63 11.54 -15.68
N ALA A 144 13.85 11.52 -17.00
CA ALA A 144 13.89 10.30 -17.79
C ALA A 144 15.17 9.47 -17.57
N ALA A 145 16.14 9.97 -16.80
CA ALA A 145 17.36 9.21 -16.49
C ALA A 145 17.07 7.97 -15.62
N LEU A 146 15.92 7.94 -14.92
CA LEU A 146 15.45 6.81 -14.11
C LEU A 146 14.63 5.80 -14.93
N MET A 147 14.56 5.96 -16.25
CA MET A 147 13.89 5.04 -17.18
C MET A 147 14.90 4.24 -18.00
N PRO A 148 14.49 3.12 -18.62
CA PRO A 148 15.36 2.41 -19.57
C PRO A 148 15.89 3.36 -20.64
N HIS A 149 17.17 3.21 -21.03
CA HIS A 149 17.82 4.07 -22.04
C HIS A 149 17.05 4.12 -23.37
N SER A 150 16.51 2.97 -23.81
CA SER A 150 15.70 2.92 -25.02
C SER A 150 14.24 3.22 -24.69
N LYS A 151 13.69 4.29 -25.27
CA LYS A 151 12.26 4.61 -25.11
C LYS A 151 11.33 3.49 -25.62
N LYS A 152 11.81 2.65 -26.53
CA LYS A 152 11.06 1.47 -27.00
C LYS A 152 10.88 0.38 -25.94
N ALA A 153 11.70 0.39 -24.89
CA ALA A 153 11.61 -0.52 -23.75
C ALA A 153 10.74 0.02 -22.61
N TRP A 154 10.24 1.25 -22.72
CA TRP A 154 9.41 1.84 -21.68
C TRP A 154 8.06 1.12 -21.57
N ALA A 155 7.73 0.71 -20.39
CA ALA A 155 6.45 0.13 -20.01
C ALA A 155 5.76 1.01 -18.96
N SER A 156 4.50 0.71 -18.61
CA SER A 156 3.81 1.38 -17.50
C SER A 156 4.55 1.19 -16.18
N TRP A 157 5.17 0.03 -15.97
CA TRP A 157 6.00 -0.34 -14.81
C TRP A 157 7.37 -0.75 -15.30
N ASN A 158 8.41 -0.09 -14.80
CA ASN A 158 9.80 -0.37 -15.17
C ASN A 158 10.58 -0.72 -13.90
N TYR A 159 10.86 -2.00 -13.71
CA TYR A 159 11.73 -2.47 -12.64
C TYR A 159 13.17 -2.28 -13.08
N MET A 160 13.93 -1.53 -12.31
CA MET A 160 15.35 -1.28 -12.54
C MET A 160 16.16 -1.96 -11.45
N ARG A 161 16.96 -2.96 -11.84
CA ARG A 161 17.93 -3.57 -10.92
C ARG A 161 19.19 -2.70 -10.92
N GLY A 162 19.48 -2.06 -9.82
CA GLY A 162 20.68 -1.26 -9.65
C GLY A 162 21.93 -2.11 -9.51
N HIS A 163 23.09 -1.47 -9.68
CA HIS A 163 24.40 -2.11 -9.47
C HIS A 163 24.75 -2.28 -7.97
N LYS A 164 24.02 -1.63 -7.07
CA LYS A 164 24.20 -1.74 -5.62
C LYS A 164 23.15 -2.69 -5.04
N LEU A 165 23.62 -3.86 -4.62
CA LEU A 165 22.85 -4.87 -3.88
C LEU A 165 22.31 -4.39 -2.51
N GLU A 166 22.57 -3.14 -2.12
CA GLU A 166 22.34 -2.59 -0.79
C GLU A 166 21.34 -1.41 -0.76
N ALA A 167 20.40 -1.32 -1.74
CA ALA A 167 19.31 -0.38 -1.56
C ALA A 167 18.50 -0.79 -0.32
N PRO A 168 18.14 0.12 0.58
CA PRO A 168 17.48 -0.20 1.86
C PRO A 168 16.19 -1.02 1.73
N SER A 169 15.54 -0.99 0.57
CA SER A 169 14.33 -1.76 0.26
C SER A 169 14.49 -2.79 -0.85
N GLY A 170 15.65 -2.85 -1.52
CA GLY A 170 15.91 -3.81 -2.60
C GLY A 170 15.08 -3.63 -3.89
N VAL A 171 14.14 -2.71 -3.92
CA VAL A 171 13.18 -2.55 -5.03
C VAL A 171 13.18 -1.11 -5.53
N CYS A 172 13.58 -0.90 -6.79
CA CYS A 172 13.45 0.39 -7.48
C CYS A 172 12.52 0.20 -8.69
N ILE A 173 11.40 0.94 -8.70
CA ILE A 173 10.41 0.85 -9.78
C ILE A 173 10.07 2.25 -10.24
N THR A 174 10.08 2.46 -11.56
CA THR A 174 9.58 3.70 -12.16
C THR A 174 8.29 3.43 -12.92
N TYR A 175 7.23 4.11 -12.52
CA TYR A 175 5.92 4.12 -13.17
C TYR A 175 5.87 5.24 -14.19
N TRP A 176 5.55 4.92 -15.45
CA TRP A 176 5.29 5.92 -16.47
C TRP A 176 3.80 6.29 -16.44
N MET A 177 3.51 7.40 -15.78
CA MET A 177 2.15 7.80 -15.45
C MET A 177 1.30 8.15 -16.67
N ASN A 178 1.92 8.69 -17.74
CA ASN A 178 1.21 9.01 -18.98
C ASN A 178 0.58 7.75 -19.61
N ASN A 179 1.34 6.65 -19.63
CA ASN A 179 0.84 5.39 -20.17
C ASN A 179 -0.13 4.69 -19.20
N LEU A 180 0.13 4.80 -17.89
CA LEU A 180 -0.67 4.15 -16.86
C LEU A 180 -2.04 4.82 -16.68
N GLN A 181 -2.12 6.15 -16.76
CA GLN A 181 -3.34 6.93 -16.49
C GLN A 181 -3.84 7.75 -17.69
N HIS A 182 -3.24 7.62 -18.87
CA HIS A 182 -3.59 8.40 -20.06
C HIS A 182 -3.65 9.91 -19.78
N LEU A 183 -2.61 10.45 -19.13
CA LEU A 183 -2.59 11.85 -18.72
C LEU A 183 -2.64 12.79 -19.93
N PRO A 184 -3.44 13.87 -19.90
CA PRO A 184 -3.58 14.84 -21.00
C PRO A 184 -2.39 15.82 -21.02
N THR A 185 -1.17 15.32 -21.15
CA THR A 185 0.07 16.12 -21.18
C THR A 185 1.10 15.51 -22.12
N THR A 186 1.90 16.35 -22.75
CA THR A 186 3.04 15.93 -23.59
C THR A 186 4.32 15.71 -22.80
N LYS A 187 4.36 16.14 -21.51
CA LYS A 187 5.50 15.87 -20.63
C LYS A 187 5.40 14.46 -20.12
N ASP A 188 6.50 13.72 -20.19
CA ASP A 188 6.59 12.42 -19.52
C ASP A 188 6.64 12.64 -18.00
N ILE A 189 5.70 12.05 -17.27
CA ILE A 189 5.58 12.11 -15.81
C ILE A 189 5.83 10.73 -15.25
N PHE A 190 6.68 10.68 -14.23
CA PHE A 190 7.09 9.44 -13.58
C PHE A 190 6.83 9.50 -12.08
N VAL A 191 6.57 8.34 -11.52
CA VAL A 191 6.68 8.10 -10.08
C VAL A 191 7.73 6.99 -9.90
N THR A 192 8.83 7.31 -9.23
CA THR A 192 9.85 6.30 -8.89
C THR A 192 9.78 5.96 -7.42
N LEU A 193 9.61 4.68 -7.14
CA LEU A 193 9.65 4.14 -5.79
C LEU A 193 11.09 3.75 -5.45
N ASN A 194 11.58 4.23 -4.31
CA ASN A 194 12.89 3.96 -3.76
C ASN A 194 14.05 4.13 -4.78
N PRO A 195 14.19 5.30 -5.41
CA PRO A 195 15.25 5.53 -6.38
C PRO A 195 16.62 5.38 -5.71
N GLU A 196 17.52 4.58 -6.31
CA GLU A 196 18.92 4.48 -5.86
C GLU A 196 19.66 5.81 -6.01
N THR A 197 19.36 6.50 -7.10
CA THR A 197 19.80 7.86 -7.35
C THR A 197 18.57 8.75 -7.42
N PRO A 198 18.45 9.74 -6.53
CA PRO A 198 17.32 10.65 -6.57
C PRO A 198 17.20 11.35 -7.94
N PRO A 199 15.98 11.60 -8.43
CA PRO A 199 15.78 12.40 -9.61
C PRO A 199 16.36 13.81 -9.39
N LYS A 200 16.78 14.48 -10.45
CA LYS A 200 17.30 15.85 -10.37
C LYS A 200 16.26 16.76 -9.74
N SER A 201 16.67 17.60 -8.79
CA SER A 201 15.75 18.51 -8.05
C SER A 201 14.97 19.42 -8.99
N SER A 202 15.58 19.87 -10.12
CA SER A 202 14.89 20.68 -11.13
C SER A 202 13.77 19.94 -11.89
N HIS A 203 13.72 18.60 -11.80
CA HIS A 203 12.72 17.76 -12.44
C HIS A 203 11.77 17.09 -11.42
N THR A 204 11.93 17.36 -10.13
CA THR A 204 11.15 16.76 -9.05
C THR A 204 10.00 17.68 -8.65
N TYR A 205 8.79 17.13 -8.63
CA TYR A 205 7.59 17.82 -8.14
C TYR A 205 7.35 17.59 -6.65
N GLY A 206 7.76 16.44 -6.13
CA GLY A 206 7.61 16.11 -4.73
C GLY A 206 8.15 14.73 -4.38
N GLU A 207 8.42 14.55 -3.09
CA GLU A 207 8.86 13.30 -2.49
C GLU A 207 7.90 12.97 -1.34
N TYR A 208 7.48 11.71 -1.27
CA TYR A 208 6.45 11.25 -0.35
C TYR A 208 6.89 9.95 0.31
N SER A 209 6.79 9.89 1.62
CA SER A 209 7.05 8.68 2.40
C SER A 209 5.77 7.88 2.58
N TYR A 210 5.80 6.60 2.25
CA TYR A 210 4.71 5.66 2.41
C TYR A 210 5.17 4.43 3.16
N LYS A 211 4.24 3.81 3.88
CA LYS A 211 4.41 2.48 4.46
C LYS A 211 3.60 1.47 3.66
N HIS A 212 4.19 0.34 3.34
CA HIS A 212 3.48 -0.78 2.71
C HIS A 212 3.48 -1.99 3.65
N PRO A 213 2.37 -2.74 3.77
CA PRO A 213 2.31 -3.93 4.60
C PRO A 213 3.25 -5.02 4.04
N ILE A 214 3.99 -5.66 4.94
CA ILE A 214 4.83 -6.81 4.64
C ILE A 214 4.06 -8.07 4.99
N PHE A 215 3.90 -8.97 4.02
CA PHE A 215 3.24 -10.24 4.19
C PHE A 215 4.27 -11.36 4.40
N ASN A 216 4.03 -12.22 5.37
CA ASN A 216 4.88 -13.36 5.70
C ASN A 216 4.03 -14.57 6.13
N THR A 217 4.68 -15.65 6.51
CA THR A 217 4.01 -16.90 6.90
C THR A 217 3.05 -16.77 8.10
N GLN A 218 3.16 -15.70 8.90
CA GLN A 218 2.27 -15.44 10.04
C GLN A 218 1.03 -14.61 9.63
N THR A 219 1.04 -14.00 8.46
CA THR A 219 -0.03 -13.07 8.02
C THR A 219 -1.39 -13.75 7.95
N ASP A 220 -1.47 -14.95 7.35
CA ASP A 220 -2.73 -15.69 7.24
C ASP A 220 -3.34 -16.00 8.63
N SER A 221 -2.49 -16.33 9.60
CA SER A 221 -2.92 -16.56 10.99
C SER A 221 -3.38 -15.27 11.66
N ALA A 222 -2.67 -14.16 11.44
CA ALA A 222 -3.04 -12.87 11.98
C ALA A 222 -4.37 -12.37 11.39
N GLN A 223 -4.58 -12.52 10.09
CA GLN A 223 -5.84 -12.20 9.41
C GLN A 223 -7.00 -13.04 9.96
N SER A 224 -6.80 -14.34 10.14
CA SER A 224 -7.81 -15.22 10.74
C SER A 224 -8.16 -14.81 12.18
N LEU A 225 -7.16 -14.48 12.99
CA LEU A 225 -7.36 -14.02 14.37
C LEU A 225 -8.03 -12.64 14.44
N SER A 226 -7.82 -11.79 13.45
CA SER A 226 -8.41 -10.43 13.39
C SER A 226 -9.94 -10.46 13.36
N ILE A 227 -10.54 -11.54 12.89
CA ILE A 227 -11.99 -11.74 12.90
C ILE A 227 -12.53 -11.67 14.34
N SER A 228 -11.77 -12.19 15.32
CA SER A 228 -12.15 -12.16 16.73
C SER A 228 -12.03 -10.79 17.40
N LEU A 229 -11.37 -9.82 16.73
CA LEU A 229 -11.29 -8.44 17.21
C LEU A 229 -12.54 -7.62 16.83
N GLN A 230 -13.23 -8.01 15.76
CA GLN A 230 -14.28 -7.20 15.18
C GLN A 230 -15.45 -7.02 16.15
N GLY A 231 -15.84 -5.77 16.39
CA GLY A 231 -16.91 -5.39 17.31
C GLY A 231 -16.55 -5.54 18.80
N SER A 232 -15.37 -6.10 19.15
CA SER A 232 -14.92 -6.19 20.52
C SER A 232 -14.58 -4.79 21.06
N HIS A 233 -15.01 -4.47 22.26
CA HIS A 233 -14.79 -3.15 22.86
C HIS A 233 -15.20 -1.99 21.93
N ARG A 234 -16.32 -2.13 21.21
CA ARG A 234 -16.86 -1.08 20.30
C ARG A 234 -15.91 -0.71 19.18
N THR A 235 -15.01 -1.60 18.78
CA THR A 235 -13.96 -1.30 17.81
C THR A 235 -13.96 -2.31 16.66
N TRP A 236 -13.90 -1.77 15.45
CA TRP A 236 -13.79 -2.51 14.21
C TRP A 236 -12.50 -2.13 13.51
N TYR A 237 -11.93 -3.05 12.77
CA TYR A 237 -10.68 -2.84 12.05
C TYR A 237 -10.89 -3.15 10.58
N CYS A 238 -10.41 -2.25 9.70
CA CYS A 238 -10.38 -2.47 8.26
C CYS A 238 -9.10 -1.90 7.66
N GLY A 239 -8.71 -2.42 6.52
CA GLY A 239 -7.53 -1.96 5.79
C GLY A 239 -6.86 -3.07 4.99
N SER A 240 -5.99 -2.68 4.07
CA SER A 240 -5.32 -3.57 3.12
C SER A 240 -4.49 -4.69 3.76
N TYR A 241 -4.09 -4.54 5.01
CA TYR A 241 -3.38 -5.59 5.77
C TYR A 241 -4.26 -6.80 6.10
N LEU A 242 -5.59 -6.68 6.01
CA LEU A 242 -6.55 -7.77 6.22
C LEU A 242 -6.82 -8.57 4.94
N GLY A 243 -6.37 -8.10 3.79
CA GLY A 243 -6.47 -8.75 2.49
C GLY A 243 -5.11 -9.03 1.86
N HIS A 244 -4.93 -8.61 0.61
CA HIS A 244 -3.71 -8.82 -0.17
C HIS A 244 -2.78 -7.61 -0.22
N GLY A 245 -3.13 -6.50 0.45
CA GLY A 245 -2.32 -5.29 0.53
C GLY A 245 -2.72 -4.20 -0.46
N PHE A 246 -3.92 -4.26 -1.02
CA PHE A 246 -4.41 -3.30 -2.02
C PHE A 246 -5.62 -2.50 -1.52
N HIS A 247 -5.95 -1.43 -2.24
CA HIS A 247 -7.01 -0.50 -1.84
C HIS A 247 -8.44 -1.05 -1.98
N GLU A 248 -8.62 -2.15 -2.67
CA GLU A 248 -9.89 -2.87 -2.81
C GLU A 248 -10.16 -3.90 -1.71
N ASP A 249 -9.19 -4.14 -0.81
CA ASP A 249 -9.29 -5.14 0.28
C ASP A 249 -10.18 -4.70 1.46
#